data_49d9733e8b71a86d57dc1d53770cff7a
#
_entry.id   49d9733e8b71a86d57dc1d53770cff7a
#
_cell.length_a   1.000
_cell.length_b   1.000
_cell.length_c   1.000
_cell.angle_alpha   90.00
_cell.angle_beta   90.00
_cell.angle_gamma   90.00
#
_symmetry.space_group_name_H-M   'P 1'
#
loop_
_entity.id
_entity.type
_entity.pdbx_description
1 polymer ?
#
loop_
_entity_poly.entity_id
_entity_poly.type
_entity_poly.pdbx_seq_one_letter_code
_entity_poly.pdbx_strand_id
1 'polypeptide(L)'
;MSTIKATTLSTQSNATVPIDTVVNGTAKAWVNFNGTGTVAIRASFNVSSITDNGVANFTMNFTTAMPDANYAAVGSGRELLKWLPWAGNQAAGSVQMVLDADASHVAVAIFR
;
A
#
# COMPACT_ATOMS: atom_id res chain seq x y z
N MET A 1 20.63 -1.06 -18.88
CA MET A 1 20.09 -1.56 -17.60
C MET A 1 20.47 -3.03 -17.45
N SER A 2 21.01 -3.38 -16.30
CA SER A 2 21.35 -4.78 -16.01
C SER A 2 20.16 -5.47 -15.35
N THR A 3 19.88 -6.69 -15.79
CA THR A 3 18.82 -7.52 -15.24
C THR A 3 19.41 -8.81 -14.69
N ILE A 4 19.07 -9.14 -13.46
CA ILE A 4 19.40 -10.44 -12.87
C ILE A 4 18.17 -11.34 -13.00
N LYS A 5 18.35 -12.50 -13.66
CA LYS A 5 17.30 -13.50 -13.79
C LYS A 5 17.66 -14.71 -12.93
N ALA A 6 16.78 -15.06 -12.01
CA ALA A 6 16.98 -16.19 -11.10
C ALA A 6 15.64 -16.86 -10.79
N THR A 7 15.68 -18.14 -10.42
CA THR A 7 14.49 -18.86 -9.95
C THR A 7 14.40 -18.83 -8.42
N THR A 8 15.54 -18.73 -7.74
CA THR A 8 15.62 -18.66 -6.29
C THR A 8 16.66 -17.66 -5.82
N LEU A 9 16.49 -17.15 -4.61
CA LEU A 9 17.50 -16.43 -3.85
C LEU A 9 17.96 -17.31 -2.70
N SER A 10 19.26 -17.28 -2.39
CA SER A 10 19.84 -18.05 -1.29
C SER A 10 20.57 -17.13 -0.33
N THR A 11 20.47 -17.43 0.96
CA THR A 11 21.34 -16.82 1.97
C THR A 11 22.70 -17.52 1.97
N GLN A 12 23.68 -16.93 2.68
CA GLN A 12 24.99 -17.51 2.84
C GLN A 12 24.94 -18.89 3.54
N SER A 13 23.91 -19.14 4.34
CA SER A 13 23.69 -20.43 5.01
C SER A 13 22.85 -21.42 4.18
N ASN A 14 22.63 -21.13 2.90
CA ASN A 14 21.90 -21.96 1.93
C ASN A 14 20.37 -22.07 2.20
N ALA A 15 19.80 -21.18 3.00
CA ALA A 15 18.36 -21.02 3.06
C ALA A 15 17.90 -20.37 1.75
N THR A 16 16.86 -20.90 1.13
CA THR A 16 16.41 -20.45 -0.20
C THR A 16 14.97 -19.95 -0.16
N VAL A 17 14.66 -19.02 -1.06
CA VAL A 17 13.30 -18.58 -1.34
C VAL A 17 13.11 -18.52 -2.85
N PRO A 18 11.99 -19.04 -3.39
CA PRO A 18 11.66 -18.86 -4.80
C PRO A 18 11.51 -17.37 -5.13
N ILE A 19 11.97 -16.96 -6.31
CA ILE A 19 11.83 -15.56 -6.74
C ILE A 19 10.35 -15.15 -6.81
N ASP A 20 9.45 -16.05 -7.19
CA ASP A 20 8.02 -15.77 -7.25
C ASP A 20 7.46 -15.37 -5.86
N THR A 21 7.99 -15.96 -4.78
CA THR A 21 7.61 -15.58 -3.42
C THR A 21 8.06 -14.14 -3.11
N VAL A 22 9.25 -13.74 -3.54
CA VAL A 22 9.75 -12.37 -3.37
C VAL A 22 8.90 -11.40 -4.20
N VAL A 23 8.65 -11.71 -5.46
CA VAL A 23 7.87 -10.85 -6.36
C VAL A 23 6.45 -10.67 -5.85
N ASN A 24 5.78 -11.75 -5.46
CA ASN A 24 4.38 -11.71 -5.03
C ASN A 24 4.22 -11.29 -3.57
N GLY A 25 5.24 -11.53 -2.73
CA GLY A 25 5.22 -11.22 -1.32
C GLY A 25 5.75 -9.84 -0.95
N THR A 26 6.26 -9.08 -1.92
CA THR A 26 6.78 -7.73 -1.69
C THR A 26 5.70 -6.69 -1.94
N ALA A 27 5.55 -5.72 -1.03
CA ALA A 27 4.62 -4.62 -1.23
C ALA A 27 5.00 -3.81 -2.47
N LYS A 28 4.03 -3.52 -3.33
CA LYS A 28 4.23 -2.74 -4.55
C LYS A 28 3.95 -1.26 -4.37
N ALA A 29 3.31 -0.91 -3.28
CA ALA A 29 3.10 0.46 -2.82
C ALA A 29 2.83 0.43 -1.32
N TRP A 30 3.27 1.46 -0.60
CA TRP A 30 2.92 1.62 0.80
C TRP A 30 3.01 3.09 1.18
N VAL A 31 2.28 3.47 2.22
CA VAL A 31 2.26 4.83 2.73
C VAL A 31 2.05 4.83 4.24
N ASN A 32 2.68 5.79 4.89
CA ASN A 32 2.38 6.19 6.26
C ASN A 32 2.05 7.68 6.21
N PHE A 33 0.87 8.07 6.66
CA PHE A 33 0.45 9.46 6.59
C PHE A 33 -0.34 9.90 7.82
N ASN A 34 -0.41 11.22 7.99
CA ASN A 34 -1.26 11.86 8.98
C ASN A 34 -2.62 12.16 8.33
N GLY A 35 -3.69 11.57 8.85
CA GLY A 35 -5.05 11.80 8.40
C GLY A 35 -5.82 12.84 9.20
N THR A 36 -5.17 13.52 10.16
CA THR A 36 -5.81 14.60 10.94
C THR A 36 -5.37 15.97 10.44
N GLY A 37 -6.27 16.96 10.50
CA GLY A 37 -5.96 18.31 10.02
C GLY A 37 -5.59 18.30 8.55
N THR A 38 -4.47 18.92 8.21
CA THR A 38 -3.91 18.84 6.85
C THR A 38 -3.26 17.48 6.64
N VAL A 39 -3.76 16.71 5.67
CA VAL A 39 -3.20 15.41 5.33
C VAL A 39 -1.76 15.55 4.86
N ALA A 40 -0.85 14.77 5.44
CA ALA A 40 0.57 14.83 5.13
C ALA A 40 1.20 13.43 5.12
N ILE A 41 1.90 13.09 4.05
CA ILE A 41 2.66 11.84 3.94
C ILE A 41 3.95 11.97 4.75
N ARG A 42 4.22 10.98 5.61
CA ARG A 42 5.47 10.88 6.37
C ARG A 42 6.53 10.08 5.63
N ALA A 43 6.10 8.97 5.03
CA ALA A 43 6.96 8.10 4.24
C ALA A 43 6.10 7.30 3.28
N SER A 44 6.63 6.97 2.11
CA SER A 44 5.88 6.23 1.11
C SER A 44 6.80 5.58 0.09
N PHE A 45 6.23 4.60 -0.61
CA PHE A 45 6.82 4.01 -1.81
C PHE A 45 5.72 3.84 -2.85
N ASN A 46 5.97 4.30 -4.06
CA ASN A 46 5.03 4.25 -5.20
C ASN A 46 3.68 4.93 -4.91
N VAL A 47 3.69 5.98 -4.11
CA VAL A 47 2.50 6.78 -3.78
C VAL A 47 2.79 8.22 -4.15
N SER A 48 1.97 8.79 -5.03
CA SER A 48 2.13 10.18 -5.49
C SER A 48 1.48 11.16 -4.52
N SER A 49 0.32 10.81 -3.97
CA SER A 49 -0.43 11.69 -3.08
C SER A 49 -1.52 10.94 -2.35
N ILE A 50 -2.04 11.58 -1.31
CA ILE A 50 -3.28 11.19 -0.63
C ILE A 50 -4.30 12.28 -0.91
N THR A 51 -5.45 11.90 -1.45
CA THR A 51 -6.58 12.81 -1.62
C THR A 51 -7.45 12.75 -0.37
N ASP A 52 -7.71 13.89 0.24
CA ASP A 52 -8.61 14.02 1.37
C ASP A 52 -10.04 14.19 0.82
N ASN A 53 -10.87 13.16 0.97
CA ASN A 53 -12.25 13.15 0.49
C ASN A 53 -13.25 13.61 1.57
N GLY A 54 -12.77 13.96 2.75
CA GLY A 54 -13.59 14.31 3.91
C GLY A 54 -13.15 13.55 5.15
N VAL A 55 -13.95 13.65 6.21
CA VAL A 55 -13.63 13.00 7.50
C VAL A 55 -13.51 11.48 7.29
N ALA A 56 -12.41 10.93 7.73
CA ALA A 56 -12.12 9.49 7.71
C ALA A 56 -12.19 8.86 6.30
N ASN A 57 -12.02 9.64 5.26
CA ASN A 57 -12.16 9.19 3.87
C ASN A 57 -11.01 9.74 3.03
N PHE A 58 -10.15 8.86 2.55
CA PHE A 58 -8.95 9.22 1.82
C PHE A 58 -8.78 8.34 0.59
N THR A 59 -8.09 8.86 -0.42
CA THR A 59 -7.69 8.08 -1.60
C THR A 59 -6.17 8.06 -1.70
N MET A 60 -5.59 6.88 -1.75
CA MET A 60 -4.17 6.65 -1.98
C MET A 60 -3.94 6.56 -3.49
N ASN A 61 -3.19 7.50 -4.04
CA ASN A 61 -2.90 7.55 -5.47
C ASN A 61 -1.51 6.98 -5.73
N PHE A 62 -1.42 6.02 -6.66
CA PHE A 62 -0.15 5.39 -7.02
C PHE A 62 0.62 6.23 -8.03
N THR A 63 1.94 6.29 -7.89
CA THR A 63 2.81 6.90 -8.91
C THR A 63 2.81 6.04 -10.16
N THR A 64 3.01 4.73 -10.01
CA THR A 64 2.90 3.74 -11.08
C THR A 64 1.71 2.84 -10.76
N ALA A 65 0.74 2.77 -11.66
CA ALA A 65 -0.46 1.98 -11.47
C ALA A 65 -0.15 0.49 -11.33
N MET A 66 -1.00 -0.22 -10.58
CA MET A 66 -0.99 -1.67 -10.56
C MET A 66 -1.45 -2.23 -11.91
N PRO A 67 -1.16 -3.50 -12.23
CA PRO A 67 -1.64 -4.11 -13.48
C PRO A 67 -3.15 -4.09 -13.63
N ASP A 68 -3.87 -4.17 -12.50
CA ASP A 68 -5.33 -4.18 -12.44
C ASP A 68 -5.77 -3.82 -11.01
N ALA A 69 -7.05 -3.98 -10.73
CA ALA A 69 -7.62 -3.71 -9.41
C ALA A 69 -7.63 -4.95 -8.48
N ASN A 70 -7.00 -6.05 -8.88
CA ASN A 70 -7.02 -7.32 -8.14
C ASN A 70 -5.83 -7.44 -7.17
N TYR A 71 -5.53 -6.39 -6.45
CA TYR A 71 -4.48 -6.38 -5.44
C TYR A 71 -5.06 -6.48 -4.04
N ALA A 72 -4.23 -6.92 -3.08
CA ALA A 72 -4.57 -6.92 -1.68
C ALA A 72 -4.13 -5.60 -1.04
N ALA A 73 -5.04 -4.93 -0.36
CA ALA A 73 -4.75 -3.73 0.41
C ALA A 73 -4.90 -4.05 1.89
N VAL A 74 -3.83 -3.82 2.66
CA VAL A 74 -3.84 -3.99 4.12
C VAL A 74 -3.53 -2.66 4.77
N GLY A 75 -4.22 -2.37 5.87
CA GLY A 75 -4.07 -1.09 6.53
C GLY A 75 -4.06 -1.20 8.05
N SER A 76 -3.47 -0.20 8.68
CA SER A 76 -3.47 -0.05 10.12
C SER A 76 -3.54 1.43 10.48
N GLY A 77 -3.94 1.71 11.71
CA GLY A 77 -3.98 3.05 12.24
C GLY A 77 -3.91 3.05 13.75
N ARG A 78 -3.63 4.22 14.29
CA ARG A 78 -3.37 4.38 15.72
C ARG A 78 -4.61 4.25 16.58
N GLU A 79 -5.76 4.62 16.07
CA GLU A 79 -7.02 4.59 16.81
C GLU A 79 -7.89 3.47 16.27
N LEU A 80 -8.92 3.07 16.99
CA LEU A 80 -9.81 1.98 16.62
C LEU A 80 -10.30 2.14 15.18
N LEU A 81 -9.58 1.54 14.25
CA LEU A 81 -9.84 1.69 12.84
C LEU A 81 -10.60 0.49 12.34
N LYS A 82 -11.79 0.72 11.87
CA LYS A 82 -12.39 -0.15 10.89
C LYS A 82 -11.80 0.20 9.53
N TRP A 83 -10.90 -0.63 9.08
CA TRP A 83 -10.51 -0.63 7.70
C TRP A 83 -11.67 -1.22 6.89
N LEU A 84 -12.31 -0.36 6.13
CA LEU A 84 -13.34 -0.80 5.18
C LEU A 84 -12.83 -0.50 3.77
N PRO A 85 -12.12 -1.44 3.14
CA PRO A 85 -11.89 -1.31 1.71
C PRO A 85 -13.24 -1.47 1.03
N TRP A 86 -13.79 -0.38 0.53
CA TRP A 86 -15.02 -0.45 -0.25
C TRP A 86 -14.70 -1.12 -1.58
N ALA A 87 -15.24 -2.34 -1.74
CA ALA A 87 -15.27 -2.98 -3.04
C ALA A 87 -15.96 -2.03 -4.04
N GLY A 88 -15.24 -1.61 -5.07
CA GLY A 88 -15.71 -0.64 -6.05
C GLY A 88 -14.87 0.63 -6.13
N ASN A 89 -14.11 0.95 -5.09
CA ASN A 89 -13.21 2.11 -5.08
C ASN A 89 -11.73 1.70 -5.14
N GLN A 90 -11.48 0.46 -5.52
CA GLN A 90 -10.15 -0.07 -5.76
C GLN A 90 -9.94 -0.12 -7.28
N ALA A 91 -9.04 0.72 -7.77
CA ALA A 91 -8.70 0.82 -9.18
C ALA A 91 -7.21 0.55 -9.37
N ALA A 92 -6.77 0.34 -10.62
CA ALA A 92 -5.36 0.12 -10.90
C ALA A 92 -4.47 1.28 -10.43
N GLY A 93 -4.96 2.50 -10.51
CA GLY A 93 -4.19 3.72 -10.17
C GLY A 93 -4.41 4.26 -8.76
N SER A 94 -5.40 3.75 -8.02
CA SER A 94 -5.73 4.30 -6.71
C SER A 94 -6.58 3.35 -5.89
N VAL A 95 -6.60 3.56 -4.57
CA VAL A 95 -7.51 2.87 -3.65
C VAL A 95 -8.09 3.85 -2.64
N GLN A 96 -9.39 3.79 -2.44
CA GLN A 96 -10.07 4.59 -1.43
C GLN A 96 -10.06 3.85 -0.08
N MET A 97 -9.80 4.60 0.96
CA MET A 97 -9.78 4.13 2.34
C MET A 97 -10.86 4.85 3.14
N VAL A 98 -11.66 4.09 3.86
CA VAL A 98 -12.66 4.64 4.77
C VAL A 98 -12.35 4.13 6.17
N LEU A 99 -12.24 5.04 7.12
CA LEU A 99 -11.92 4.78 8.52
C LEU A 99 -13.12 5.15 9.40
N ASP A 100 -13.10 4.79 10.68
CA ASP A 100 -14.15 5.24 11.61
C ASP A 100 -14.03 6.71 11.97
N ALA A 101 -12.80 7.24 11.99
CA ALA A 101 -12.49 8.63 12.32
C ALA A 101 -11.15 9.02 11.71
N ASP A 102 -10.88 10.32 11.66
CA ASP A 102 -9.54 10.79 11.30
C ASP A 102 -8.51 10.26 12.29
N ALA A 103 -7.40 9.78 11.78
CA ALA A 103 -6.32 9.24 12.58
C ALA A 103 -5.01 9.94 12.27
N SER A 104 -4.22 10.21 13.31
CA SER A 104 -2.91 10.84 13.16
C SER A 104 -1.87 9.93 12.51
N HIS A 105 -2.08 8.62 12.55
CA HIS A 105 -1.23 7.62 11.90
C HIS A 105 -2.09 6.64 11.12
N VAL A 106 -1.93 6.65 9.82
CA VAL A 106 -2.56 5.69 8.92
C VAL A 106 -1.45 5.07 8.07
N ALA A 107 -1.42 3.76 8.00
CA ALA A 107 -0.47 3.03 7.18
C ALA A 107 -1.19 2.02 6.30
N VAL A 108 -0.79 1.95 5.04
CA VAL A 108 -1.39 1.06 4.05
C VAL A 108 -0.29 0.41 3.23
N ALA A 109 -0.43 -0.87 2.94
CA ALA A 109 0.47 -1.60 2.05
C ALA A 109 -0.34 -2.36 0.99
N ILE A 110 0.18 -2.41 -0.22
CA ILE A 110 -0.46 -3.00 -1.39
C ILE A 110 0.39 -4.17 -1.90
N PHE A 111 -0.25 -5.31 -2.06
CA PHE A 111 0.38 -6.53 -2.58
C PHE A 111 -0.35 -6.99 -3.84
N ARG A 112 0.41 -7.19 -4.91
CA ARG A 112 -0.13 -7.64 -6.19
C ARG A 112 0.75 -8.70 -6.83
#